data_7c02e6c818575cd622088eab3175c3e5
#
_entry.id   7c02e6c818575cd622088eab3175c3e5
#
_cell.length_a   1.000
_cell.length_b   1.000
_cell.length_c   1.000
_cell.angle_alpha   90.00
_cell.angle_beta   90.00
_cell.angle_gamma   90.00
#
_symmetry.space_group_name_H-M   'P 1'
#
loop_
_entity.id
_entity.type
_entity.pdbx_description
1 polymer ?
#
loop_
_entity_poly.entity_id
_entity_poly.type
_entity_poly.pdbx_seq_one_letter_code
_entity_poly.pdbx_strand_id
1 'polypeptide(L)'
;MRIHYLQHVPFEDLANIEGWAVSRGHSLTCTRLFSGESLPDPDSFDWLIIMGGPMNIYEHGKYPWLAEEKRLICRAIAAGRMVLGICLGAQLMADVLG
;
A
#
# COMPACT_ATOMS: atom_id res chain seq x y z
N MET A 1 2.57 12.77 10.74
CA MET A 1 1.58 12.13 9.83
C MET A 1 1.40 10.67 10.17
N ARG A 2 0.23 10.14 9.89
CA ARG A 2 -0.05 8.70 9.99
C ARG A 2 0.27 8.08 8.65
N ILE A 3 1.30 7.22 8.62
CA ILE A 3 1.74 6.54 7.40
C ILE A 3 1.29 5.09 7.49
N HIS A 4 0.65 4.58 6.45
CA HIS A 4 0.28 3.18 6.33
C HIS A 4 0.92 2.59 5.09
N TYR A 5 1.49 1.38 5.19
CA TYR A 5 2.06 0.72 4.03
C TYR A 5 1.43 -0.66 3.79
N LEU A 6 1.36 -1.03 2.53
CA LEU A 6 0.83 -2.32 2.08
C LEU A 6 2.02 -3.20 1.67
N GLN A 7 2.19 -4.32 2.37
CA GLN A 7 3.27 -5.27 2.13
C GLN A 7 2.71 -6.50 1.42
N HIS A 8 3.31 -6.87 0.29
CA HIS A 8 2.82 -7.95 -0.56
C HIS A 8 3.52 -9.27 -0.31
N VAL A 9 4.76 -9.24 0.16
CA VAL A 9 5.58 -10.44 0.44
C VAL A 9 6.42 -10.21 1.69
N PRO A 10 6.79 -11.30 2.44
CA PRO A 10 7.47 -11.15 3.73
C PRO A 10 8.85 -10.49 3.66
N PHE A 11 9.54 -10.61 2.51
CA PHE A 11 10.91 -10.11 2.35
C PHE A 11 10.99 -8.68 1.79
N GLU A 12 9.86 -8.04 1.51
CA GLU A 12 9.83 -6.65 1.02
C GLU A 12 9.11 -5.76 2.01
N ASP A 13 9.86 -5.10 2.88
CA ASP A 13 9.35 -4.13 3.86
C ASP A 13 9.87 -2.72 3.57
N LEU A 14 9.56 -1.77 4.44
CA LEU A 14 9.94 -0.37 4.26
C LEU A 14 11.43 -0.08 4.47
N ALA A 15 12.18 -0.96 5.13
CA ALA A 15 13.62 -0.80 5.36
C ALA A 15 13.99 0.62 5.80
N ASN A 16 14.73 1.37 4.96
CA ASN A 16 15.21 2.72 5.29
C ASN A 16 14.10 3.75 5.46
N ILE A 17 12.94 3.54 4.83
CA ILE A 17 11.80 4.46 4.97
C ILE A 17 11.24 4.39 6.38
N GLU A 18 11.23 3.21 6.99
CA GLU A 18 10.77 3.04 8.38
C GLU A 18 11.61 3.89 9.34
N GLY A 19 12.93 3.81 9.24
CA GLY A 19 13.83 4.61 10.07
C GLY A 19 13.61 6.12 9.87
N TRP A 20 13.44 6.55 8.65
CA TRP A 20 13.13 7.94 8.33
C TRP A 20 11.81 8.39 8.96
N ALA A 21 10.76 7.61 8.80
CA ALA A 21 9.44 7.95 9.32
C ALA A 21 9.45 8.09 10.85
N VAL A 22 10.08 7.13 11.54
CA VAL A 22 10.19 7.14 13.00
C VAL A 22 11.00 8.35 13.47
N SER A 23 12.12 8.66 12.82
CA SER A 23 12.97 9.79 13.19
C SER A 23 12.27 11.14 13.01
N ARG A 24 11.28 11.22 12.14
CA ARG A 24 10.48 12.43 11.90
C ARG A 24 9.21 12.49 12.73
N GLY A 25 8.99 11.54 13.64
CA GLY A 25 7.83 11.51 14.52
C GLY A 25 6.53 11.09 13.84
N HIS A 26 6.60 10.42 12.69
CA HIS A 26 5.42 9.87 12.03
C HIS A 26 5.03 8.54 12.65
N SER A 27 3.72 8.27 12.77
CA SER A 27 3.25 6.94 13.13
C SER A 27 3.23 6.04 11.90
N LEU A 28 3.56 4.76 12.07
CA LEU A 28 3.70 3.80 10.99
C LEU A 28 2.88 2.56 11.29
N THR A 29 2.01 2.18 10.36
CA THR A 29 1.20 0.96 10.42
C THR A 29 1.32 0.19 9.12
N CYS A 30 0.97 -1.10 9.14
CA CYS A 30 1.17 -2.01 8.00
C CYS A 30 -0.01 -2.95 7.84
N THR A 31 -0.37 -3.23 6.59
CA THR A 31 -1.22 -4.36 6.22
C THR A 31 -0.39 -5.36 5.44
N ARG A 32 -0.29 -6.57 5.96
CA ARG A 32 0.40 -7.68 5.29
C ARG A 32 -0.61 -8.48 4.49
N LEU A 33 -0.70 -8.18 3.20
CA LEU A 33 -1.69 -8.80 2.32
C LEU A 33 -1.48 -10.30 2.18
N PHE A 34 -0.21 -10.74 2.19
CA PHE A 34 0.12 -12.17 2.14
C PHE A 34 -0.33 -12.95 3.38
N SER A 35 -0.59 -12.28 4.49
CA SER A 35 -1.08 -12.88 5.74
C SER A 35 -2.60 -12.79 5.89
N GLY A 36 -3.32 -12.24 4.91
CA GLY A 36 -4.77 -12.10 4.96
C GLY A 36 -5.26 -10.99 5.88
N GLU A 37 -4.41 -10.02 6.22
CA GLU A 37 -4.82 -8.90 7.04
C GLU A 37 -5.78 -7.98 6.31
N SER A 38 -6.72 -7.40 7.04
CA SER A 38 -7.71 -6.49 6.48
C SER A 38 -7.11 -5.15 6.07
N LEU A 39 -7.63 -4.59 4.97
CA LEU A 39 -7.24 -3.26 4.52
C LEU A 39 -7.86 -2.19 5.42
N PRO A 40 -7.14 -1.06 5.66
CA PRO A 40 -7.66 0.02 6.49
C PRO A 40 -8.65 0.89 5.72
N ASP A 41 -9.37 1.73 6.47
CA ASP A 41 -10.19 2.80 5.88
C ASP A 41 -9.27 3.97 5.49
N PRO A 42 -9.54 4.67 4.37
CA PRO A 42 -8.76 5.84 3.96
C PRO A 42 -8.69 6.96 5.00
N ASP A 43 -9.63 7.01 5.93
CA ASP A 43 -9.62 8.01 7.01
C ASP A 43 -8.62 7.68 8.12
N SER A 44 -8.05 6.48 8.14
CA SER A 44 -7.13 6.03 9.19
C SER A 44 -5.67 6.43 8.97
N PHE A 45 -5.33 6.94 7.79
CA PHE A 45 -3.97 7.36 7.44
C PHE A 45 -3.96 8.64 6.64
N ASP A 46 -2.81 9.30 6.61
CA ASP A 46 -2.58 10.50 5.80
C ASP A 46 -1.76 10.19 4.54
N TRP A 47 -0.94 9.16 4.62
CA TRP A 47 -0.02 8.75 3.56
C TRP A 47 -0.07 7.24 3.39
N LEU A 48 -0.28 6.78 2.17
CA LEU A 48 -0.28 5.36 1.81
C LEU A 48 0.96 5.05 0.97
N ILE A 49 1.74 4.05 1.40
CA ILE A 49 2.89 3.55 0.64
C ILE A 49 2.57 2.13 0.19
N ILE A 50 2.65 1.89 -1.10
CA ILE A 50 2.35 0.60 -1.72
C ILE A 50 3.67 -0.03 -2.12
N MET A 51 4.03 -1.12 -1.44
CA MET A 51 5.32 -1.78 -1.63
C MET A 51 5.36 -2.59 -2.92
N GLY A 52 6.56 -3.00 -3.32
CA GLY A 52 6.77 -3.88 -4.47
C GLY A 52 6.41 -5.32 -4.18
N GLY A 53 6.41 -6.14 -5.23
CA GLY A 53 6.16 -7.57 -5.16
C GLY A 53 6.33 -8.20 -6.53
N PRO A 54 6.50 -9.53 -6.60
CA PRO A 54 6.72 -10.23 -7.87
C PRO A 54 5.44 -10.51 -8.67
N MET A 55 4.26 -10.25 -8.09
CA MET A 55 3.00 -10.60 -8.73
C MET A 55 2.62 -9.61 -9.83
N ASN A 56 1.88 -10.11 -10.83
CA ASN A 56 1.27 -9.29 -11.85
C ASN A 56 -0.01 -8.65 -11.31
N ILE A 57 -0.25 -7.38 -11.64
CA ILE A 57 -1.42 -6.63 -11.15
C ILE A 57 -2.77 -7.21 -11.62
N TYR A 58 -2.75 -8.09 -12.61
CA TYR A 58 -3.96 -8.73 -13.14
C TYR A 58 -4.16 -10.16 -12.63
N GLU A 59 -3.32 -10.66 -11.73
CA GLU A 59 -3.42 -12.02 -11.17
C GLU A 59 -4.44 -12.10 -10.03
N HIS A 60 -5.66 -11.59 -10.24
CA HIS A 60 -6.71 -11.57 -9.20
C HIS A 60 -7.12 -12.97 -8.73
N GLY A 61 -7.08 -13.95 -9.61
CA GLY A 61 -7.41 -15.33 -9.25
C GLY A 61 -6.39 -15.96 -8.30
N LYS A 62 -5.10 -15.60 -8.45
CA LYS A 62 -4.01 -16.07 -7.61
C LYS A 62 -3.83 -15.22 -6.37
N TYR A 63 -4.08 -13.90 -6.48
CA TYR A 63 -3.97 -12.93 -5.40
C TYR A 63 -5.29 -12.18 -5.27
N PRO A 64 -6.31 -12.76 -4.59
CA PRO A 64 -7.66 -12.17 -4.55
C PRO A 64 -7.72 -10.81 -3.87
N TRP A 65 -6.75 -10.48 -3.01
CA TRP A 65 -6.67 -9.17 -2.36
C TRP A 65 -6.31 -8.03 -3.33
N LEU A 66 -5.86 -8.32 -4.55
CA LEU A 66 -5.51 -7.28 -5.53
C LEU A 66 -6.68 -6.36 -5.87
N ALA A 67 -7.88 -6.92 -6.04
CA ALA A 67 -9.08 -6.12 -6.37
C ALA A 67 -9.43 -5.16 -5.24
N GLU A 68 -9.36 -5.61 -3.99
CA GLU A 68 -9.63 -4.78 -2.82
C GLU A 68 -8.55 -3.71 -2.62
N GLU A 69 -7.30 -4.06 -2.88
CA GLU A 69 -6.18 -3.11 -2.82
C GLU A 69 -6.36 -1.99 -3.83
N LYS A 70 -6.74 -2.30 -5.07
CA LYS A 70 -7.03 -1.29 -6.11
C LYS A 70 -8.16 -0.36 -5.67
N ARG A 71 -9.19 -0.88 -5.04
CA ARG A 71 -10.30 -0.06 -4.51
C ARG A 71 -9.83 0.88 -3.40
N LEU A 72 -8.98 0.39 -2.49
CA LEU A 72 -8.41 1.23 -1.43
C LEU A 72 -7.58 2.36 -2.02
N ILE A 73 -6.73 2.07 -3.02
CA ILE A 73 -5.91 3.08 -3.68
C ILE A 73 -6.80 4.15 -4.31
N CYS A 74 -7.84 3.73 -5.03
CA CYS A 74 -8.79 4.65 -5.65
C CYS A 74 -9.47 5.56 -4.61
N ARG A 75 -9.93 4.99 -3.50
CA ARG A 75 -10.57 5.74 -2.41
C ARG A 75 -9.59 6.69 -1.72
N ALA A 76 -8.34 6.28 -1.52
CA ALA A 76 -7.32 7.12 -0.92
C ALA A 76 -7.01 8.33 -1.79
N ILE A 77 -6.87 8.13 -3.10
CA ILE A 77 -6.66 9.23 -4.05
C ILE A 77 -7.85 10.18 -4.05
N ALA A 78 -9.08 9.65 -4.08
CA ALA A 78 -10.29 10.45 -4.05
C ALA A 78 -10.43 11.24 -2.75
N ALA A 79 -9.93 10.74 -1.64
CA ALA A 79 -9.93 11.42 -0.34
C ALA A 79 -8.80 12.44 -0.19
N GLY A 80 -7.95 12.62 -1.19
CA GLY A 80 -6.84 13.56 -1.15
C GLY A 80 -5.64 13.10 -0.34
N ARG A 81 -5.51 11.79 -0.09
CA ARG A 81 -4.35 11.23 0.63
C ARG A 81 -3.12 11.21 -0.27
N MET A 82 -1.93 11.31 0.33
CA MET A 82 -0.69 11.11 -0.41
C MET A 82 -0.48 9.63 -0.65
N VAL A 83 -0.15 9.25 -1.89
CA VAL A 83 0.05 7.85 -2.27
C VAL A 83 1.37 7.72 -3.01
N LEU A 84 2.21 6.79 -2.55
CA LEU A 84 3.50 6.46 -3.16
C LEU A 84 3.49 4.98 -3.55
N GLY A 85 3.71 4.69 -4.83
CA GLY A 85 3.84 3.32 -5.33
C GLY A 85 5.28 2.99 -5.66
N ILE A 86 5.72 1.79 -5.28
CA ILE A 86 7.07 1.27 -5.54
C ILE A 86 6.92 -0.03 -6.34
N CYS A 87 7.49 -0.11 -7.55
CA CYS A 87 7.39 -1.27 -8.45
C CYS A 87 5.94 -1.68 -8.69
N LEU A 88 5.47 -2.81 -8.12
CA LEU A 88 4.08 -3.26 -8.24
C LEU A 88 3.10 -2.15 -7.82
N GLY A 89 3.43 -1.40 -6.76
CA GLY A 89 2.61 -0.28 -6.31
C GLY A 89 2.43 0.79 -7.37
N ALA A 90 3.49 1.11 -8.13
CA ALA A 90 3.40 2.07 -9.23
C ALA A 90 2.50 1.54 -10.35
N GLN A 91 2.57 0.24 -10.66
CA GLN A 91 1.70 -0.39 -11.66
C GLN A 91 0.23 -0.36 -11.23
N LEU A 92 -0.04 -0.64 -9.95
CA LEU A 92 -1.39 -0.57 -9.40
C LEU A 92 -1.97 0.84 -9.47
N MET A 93 -1.16 1.84 -9.16
CA MET A 93 -1.57 3.25 -9.26
C MET A 93 -1.90 3.62 -10.71
N ALA A 94 -1.06 3.21 -11.65
CA ALA A 94 -1.29 3.49 -13.06
C ALA A 94 -2.58 2.84 -13.56
N ASP A 95 -2.85 1.59 -13.16
CA ASP A 95 -4.07 0.88 -13.50
C ASP A 95 -5.32 1.58 -12.94
N VAL A 96 -5.25 2.04 -11.69
CA VAL A 96 -6.37 2.76 -11.03
C VAL A 96 -6.65 4.11 -11.69
N LEU A 97 -5.61 4.81 -12.10
CA LEU A 97 -5.74 6.13 -12.72
C LEU A 97 -6.15 6.05 -14.21
N GLY A 98 -6.09 4.86 -14.79
CA GLY A 98 -6.43 4.66 -16.20
C GLY A 98 -5.28 4.93 -17.10
#